data_679e32bdaff1c64759588c417261c6c9
#
_entry.id   679e32bdaff1c64759588c417261c6c9
#
_cell.length_a   1.000
_cell.length_b   1.000
_cell.length_c   1.000
_cell.angle_alpha   90.00
_cell.angle_beta   90.00
_cell.angle_gamma   90.00
#
_symmetry.space_group_name_H-M   'P 1'
#
loop_
_entity.id
_entity.type
_entity.pdbx_description
1 polymer ?
#
loop_
_entity_poly.entity_id
_entity_poly.type
_entity_poly.pdbx_seq_one_letter_code
_entity_poly.pdbx_strand_id
1 'polypeptide(L)'
;MEPRFTVSEFIDVVNQTLDYAYASTLVEGEVSELKTSQGKWVFFSLKDETSSLPCFIPLFKLKVPLEDGMKVVLRGHPKLTAWGKFSFTIEQIMPVGEGSIKKAFEMLKKKLEKEGLFSPERKRPLPENLVNIGVISSTGAAGYADFCKIVNARWGGLKIQTAHTQVQGLDAPAQIIRALRYFNEKSEVQLIVIIRGGGSKDDLACFNDEGLVREIASSKIPVMTGIGHEVDESLADLAADLHGSTPSNVAELITPDKEALVARIAQNIKGARSKIAQAIITAYESLKNVRENMASRINTEIEKIRSNLKLIERLNPELVLKQGYSIVSGKLAPGSIVEITTIENIATAEIKAVKERK
;
A
#
# COMPACT_ATOMS: atom_id res chain seq x y z
N MET A 1 -51.59 -48.76 -31.24
CA MET A 1 -52.43 -47.52 -31.02
C MET A 1 -51.51 -46.31 -31.13
N GLU A 2 -51.84 -45.42 -32.03
CA GLU A 2 -51.12 -44.15 -32.11
C GLU A 2 -51.45 -43.29 -30.87
N PRO A 3 -50.45 -42.71 -30.23
CA PRO A 3 -50.70 -41.91 -29.02
C PRO A 3 -51.52 -40.66 -29.40
N ARG A 4 -52.56 -40.35 -28.63
CA ARG A 4 -53.37 -39.13 -28.76
C ARG A 4 -53.03 -38.17 -27.65
N PHE A 5 -52.68 -36.94 -28.01
CA PHE A 5 -52.35 -35.86 -27.09
C PHE A 5 -53.31 -34.71 -27.23
N THR A 6 -53.62 -34.02 -26.17
CA THR A 6 -54.13 -32.65 -26.24
C THR A 6 -53.03 -31.70 -26.76
N VAL A 7 -53.39 -30.49 -27.19
CA VAL A 7 -52.38 -29.50 -27.68
C VAL A 7 -51.34 -29.19 -26.59
N SER A 8 -51.79 -29.05 -25.34
CA SER A 8 -50.86 -28.79 -24.22
C SER A 8 -49.92 -29.95 -23.95
N GLU A 9 -50.46 -31.18 -23.88
CA GLU A 9 -49.63 -32.39 -23.70
C GLU A 9 -48.62 -32.57 -24.82
N PHE A 10 -49.00 -32.26 -26.06
CA PHE A 10 -48.03 -32.33 -27.20
C PHE A 10 -46.92 -31.30 -27.08
N ILE A 11 -47.27 -30.03 -26.71
CA ILE A 11 -46.24 -28.98 -26.48
C ILE A 11 -45.34 -29.36 -25.34
N ASP A 12 -45.86 -29.96 -24.25
CA ASP A 12 -45.06 -30.40 -23.11
C ASP A 12 -44.10 -31.52 -23.48
N VAL A 13 -44.56 -32.53 -24.24
CA VAL A 13 -43.70 -33.62 -24.76
C VAL A 13 -42.59 -33.09 -25.67
N VAL A 14 -42.94 -32.15 -26.57
CA VAL A 14 -41.94 -31.52 -27.44
C VAL A 14 -40.93 -30.74 -26.60
N ASN A 15 -41.35 -29.95 -25.61
CA ASN A 15 -40.46 -29.22 -24.73
C ASN A 15 -39.57 -30.16 -23.91
N GLN A 16 -40.07 -31.24 -23.37
CA GLN A 16 -39.26 -32.27 -22.70
C GLN A 16 -38.21 -32.88 -23.61
N THR A 17 -38.55 -33.13 -24.88
CA THR A 17 -37.62 -33.64 -25.88
C THR A 17 -36.53 -32.61 -26.19
N LEU A 18 -36.91 -31.34 -26.34
CA LEU A 18 -35.96 -30.25 -26.59
C LEU A 18 -35.08 -30.02 -25.37
N ASP A 19 -35.59 -30.06 -24.15
CA ASP A 19 -34.82 -29.92 -22.92
C ASP A 19 -33.85 -31.08 -22.73
N TYR A 20 -34.24 -32.32 -23.07
CA TYR A 20 -33.36 -33.47 -23.02
C TYR A 20 -32.23 -33.38 -24.04
N ALA A 21 -32.52 -32.96 -25.28
CA ALA A 21 -31.54 -32.94 -26.35
C ALA A 21 -30.64 -31.67 -26.34
N TYR A 22 -31.18 -30.54 -25.89
CA TYR A 22 -30.60 -29.22 -26.02
C TYR A 22 -30.68 -28.41 -24.72
N ALA A 23 -30.52 -29.02 -23.57
CA ALA A 23 -30.63 -28.38 -22.25
C ALA A 23 -29.70 -27.15 -22.09
N SER A 24 -28.55 -27.16 -22.73
CA SER A 24 -27.59 -26.05 -22.75
C SER A 24 -26.84 -26.06 -24.08
N THR A 25 -27.23 -25.20 -24.98
CA THR A 25 -26.67 -25.13 -26.34
C THR A 25 -26.03 -23.78 -26.57
N LEU A 26 -24.89 -23.79 -27.26
CA LEU A 26 -24.22 -22.57 -27.72
C LEU A 26 -24.60 -22.33 -29.17
N VAL A 27 -25.06 -21.09 -29.46
CA VAL A 27 -25.40 -20.66 -30.83
C VAL A 27 -24.69 -19.32 -31.07
N GLU A 28 -23.99 -19.23 -32.20
CA GLU A 28 -23.30 -18.02 -32.65
C GLU A 28 -24.07 -17.38 -33.79
N GLY A 29 -24.11 -16.06 -33.83
CA GLY A 29 -24.75 -15.31 -34.92
C GLY A 29 -24.72 -13.80 -34.67
N GLU A 30 -25.39 -13.07 -35.54
CA GLU A 30 -25.52 -11.62 -35.50
C GLU A 30 -26.90 -11.21 -34.96
N VAL A 31 -26.90 -10.26 -34.03
CA VAL A 31 -28.14 -9.69 -33.45
C VAL A 31 -28.85 -8.82 -34.45
N SER A 32 -30.14 -9.02 -34.57
CA SER A 32 -31.00 -8.19 -35.41
C SER A 32 -32.40 -8.05 -34.81
N GLU A 33 -33.06 -6.95 -35.15
CA GLU A 33 -34.45 -6.64 -34.70
C GLU A 33 -34.59 -6.57 -33.17
N LEU A 34 -33.59 -6.01 -32.49
CA LEU A 34 -33.59 -5.89 -31.04
C LEU A 34 -34.76 -5.02 -30.54
N LYS A 35 -35.61 -5.57 -29.69
CA LYS A 35 -36.78 -4.89 -29.13
C LYS A 35 -36.93 -5.18 -27.64
N THR A 36 -37.12 -4.12 -26.85
CA THR A 36 -37.49 -4.26 -25.46
C THR A 36 -39.00 -4.12 -25.29
N SER A 37 -39.65 -5.11 -24.68
CA SER A 37 -41.05 -5.11 -24.44
C SER A 37 -41.38 -4.91 -22.98
N GLN A 38 -42.29 -3.96 -22.68
CA GLN A 38 -42.78 -3.62 -21.34
C GLN A 38 -41.68 -3.33 -20.28
N GLY A 39 -40.48 -2.99 -20.69
CA GLY A 39 -39.35 -2.79 -19.78
C GLY A 39 -38.91 -4.04 -18.99
N LYS A 40 -39.38 -5.22 -19.39
CA LYS A 40 -39.09 -6.50 -18.69
C LYS A 40 -38.44 -7.55 -19.57
N TRP A 41 -38.67 -7.49 -20.88
CA TRP A 41 -38.34 -8.55 -21.81
C TRP A 41 -37.59 -8.00 -22.99
N VAL A 42 -36.54 -8.69 -23.40
CA VAL A 42 -35.78 -8.37 -24.60
C VAL A 42 -35.96 -9.50 -25.60
N PHE A 43 -36.37 -9.14 -26.80
CA PHE A 43 -36.54 -10.02 -27.95
C PHE A 43 -35.62 -9.54 -29.08
N PHE A 44 -34.99 -10.46 -29.76
CA PHE A 44 -34.23 -10.21 -30.99
C PHE A 44 -34.14 -11.48 -31.84
N SER A 45 -33.69 -11.34 -33.06
CA SER A 45 -33.37 -12.48 -33.90
C SER A 45 -31.86 -12.64 -33.97
N LEU A 46 -31.36 -13.85 -33.74
CA LEU A 46 -29.99 -14.21 -34.06
C LEU A 46 -29.93 -14.73 -35.48
N LYS A 47 -29.09 -14.12 -36.32
CA LYS A 47 -29.02 -14.44 -37.76
C LYS A 47 -27.62 -14.92 -38.15
N ASP A 48 -27.55 -15.82 -39.08
CA ASP A 48 -26.41 -16.11 -39.94
C ASP A 48 -26.75 -15.82 -41.40
N GLU A 49 -25.94 -16.28 -42.34
CA GLU A 49 -26.14 -16.02 -43.78
C GLU A 49 -27.44 -16.60 -44.32
N THR A 50 -27.99 -17.65 -43.72
CA THR A 50 -29.09 -18.44 -44.27
C THR A 50 -30.28 -18.56 -43.33
N SER A 51 -30.10 -18.36 -42.06
CA SER A 51 -31.10 -18.71 -41.02
C SER A 51 -31.30 -17.60 -40.01
N SER A 52 -32.48 -17.63 -39.38
CA SER A 52 -32.83 -16.70 -38.29
C SER A 52 -33.50 -17.44 -37.13
N LEU A 53 -32.99 -17.21 -35.92
CA LEU A 53 -33.45 -17.84 -34.69
C LEU A 53 -34.07 -16.77 -33.78
N PRO A 54 -35.39 -16.84 -33.47
CA PRO A 54 -36.01 -15.92 -32.51
C PRO A 54 -35.47 -16.17 -31.11
N CYS A 55 -34.98 -15.14 -30.48
CA CYS A 55 -34.33 -15.18 -29.17
C CYS A 55 -35.09 -14.32 -28.14
N PHE A 56 -34.98 -14.74 -26.89
CA PHE A 56 -35.66 -14.10 -25.79
C PHE A 56 -34.82 -14.16 -24.52
N ILE A 57 -34.74 -13.02 -23.80
CA ILE A 57 -34.12 -12.95 -22.48
C ILE A 57 -34.85 -11.96 -21.58
N PRO A 58 -35.05 -12.26 -20.27
CA PRO A 58 -35.49 -11.27 -19.31
C PRO A 58 -34.50 -10.13 -19.15
N LEU A 59 -34.95 -8.87 -19.13
CA LEU A 59 -34.06 -7.69 -19.08
C LEU A 59 -33.10 -7.73 -17.87
N PHE A 60 -33.54 -8.24 -16.72
CA PHE A 60 -32.70 -8.34 -15.53
C PHE A 60 -31.54 -9.35 -15.65
N LYS A 61 -31.63 -10.29 -16.61
CA LYS A 61 -30.56 -11.25 -16.94
C LYS A 61 -29.62 -10.72 -18.01
N LEU A 62 -30.00 -9.66 -18.72
CA LEU A 62 -29.15 -9.05 -19.75
C LEU A 62 -28.05 -8.20 -19.11
N LYS A 63 -26.87 -8.78 -18.97
CA LYS A 63 -25.69 -8.15 -18.35
C LYS A 63 -24.74 -7.50 -19.36
N VAL A 64 -24.96 -7.75 -20.64
CA VAL A 64 -24.17 -7.22 -21.73
C VAL A 64 -25.07 -6.34 -22.59
N PRO A 65 -24.69 -5.08 -22.86
CA PRO A 65 -25.47 -4.24 -23.75
C PRO A 65 -25.44 -4.82 -25.16
N LEU A 66 -26.60 -4.83 -25.83
CA LEU A 66 -26.78 -5.35 -27.19
C LEU A 66 -27.25 -4.24 -28.12
N GLU A 67 -26.79 -4.31 -29.36
CA GLU A 67 -27.29 -3.54 -30.48
C GLU A 67 -27.34 -4.41 -31.74
N ASP A 68 -28.19 -4.02 -32.69
CA ASP A 68 -28.24 -4.68 -34.00
C ASP A 68 -26.88 -4.66 -34.69
N GLY A 69 -26.54 -5.76 -35.37
CA GLY A 69 -25.26 -5.95 -36.02
C GLY A 69 -24.13 -6.48 -35.15
N MET A 70 -24.34 -6.67 -33.86
CA MET A 70 -23.35 -7.28 -32.98
C MET A 70 -23.30 -8.80 -33.16
N LYS A 71 -22.10 -9.37 -33.28
CA LYS A 71 -21.87 -10.81 -33.27
C LYS A 71 -21.77 -11.29 -31.82
N VAL A 72 -22.52 -12.32 -31.51
CA VAL A 72 -22.61 -12.88 -30.15
C VAL A 72 -22.66 -14.39 -30.16
N VAL A 73 -22.14 -15.00 -29.09
CA VAL A 73 -22.42 -16.39 -28.73
C VAL A 73 -23.45 -16.38 -27.61
N LEU A 74 -24.55 -17.09 -27.80
CA LEU A 74 -25.62 -17.26 -26.85
C LEU A 74 -25.55 -18.65 -26.25
N ARG A 75 -25.71 -18.76 -24.92
CA ARG A 75 -26.04 -20.01 -24.22
C ARG A 75 -27.50 -20.00 -23.85
N GLY A 76 -28.20 -21.06 -24.13
CA GLY A 76 -29.61 -21.20 -23.80
C GLY A 76 -30.18 -22.53 -24.27
N HIS A 77 -31.48 -22.59 -24.27
CA HIS A 77 -32.25 -23.76 -24.71
C HIS A 77 -33.43 -23.37 -25.59
N PRO A 78 -33.76 -24.17 -26.60
CA PRO A 78 -34.95 -23.96 -27.43
C PRO A 78 -36.24 -24.30 -26.65
N LYS A 79 -37.32 -23.56 -26.90
CA LYS A 79 -38.59 -23.78 -26.27
C LYS A 79 -39.75 -23.46 -27.20
N LEU A 80 -40.78 -24.29 -27.20
CA LEU A 80 -42.10 -23.94 -27.74
C LEU A 80 -42.92 -23.23 -26.67
N THR A 81 -43.44 -22.04 -27.02
CA THR A 81 -44.36 -21.33 -26.16
C THR A 81 -45.74 -22.01 -26.15
N ALA A 82 -46.59 -21.70 -25.17
CA ALA A 82 -47.97 -22.20 -25.11
C ALA A 82 -48.79 -21.88 -26.39
N TRP A 83 -48.34 -20.92 -27.18
CA TRP A 83 -48.95 -20.51 -28.46
C TRP A 83 -48.31 -21.18 -29.68
N GLY A 84 -47.46 -22.19 -29.47
CA GLY A 84 -46.78 -22.95 -30.54
C GLY A 84 -45.67 -22.16 -31.25
N LYS A 85 -45.20 -21.04 -30.71
CA LYS A 85 -44.09 -20.30 -31.30
C LYS A 85 -42.75 -20.85 -30.77
N PHE A 86 -41.85 -21.15 -31.69
CA PHE A 86 -40.49 -21.54 -31.38
C PHE A 86 -39.70 -20.33 -30.93
N SER A 87 -38.90 -20.46 -29.88
CA SER A 87 -38.03 -19.40 -29.35
C SER A 87 -36.81 -19.99 -28.65
N PHE A 88 -35.69 -19.35 -28.72
CA PHE A 88 -34.48 -19.70 -27.98
C PHE A 88 -34.41 -18.86 -26.69
N THR A 89 -34.57 -19.52 -25.55
CA THR A 89 -34.48 -18.86 -24.24
C THR A 89 -33.03 -18.72 -23.86
N ILE A 90 -32.56 -17.48 -23.72
CA ILE A 90 -31.16 -17.16 -23.49
C ILE A 90 -30.89 -17.14 -21.97
N GLU A 91 -29.78 -17.75 -21.57
CA GLU A 91 -29.25 -17.74 -20.21
C GLU A 91 -28.01 -16.83 -20.08
N GLN A 92 -27.13 -16.85 -21.10
CA GLN A 92 -25.90 -16.07 -21.14
C GLN A 92 -25.62 -15.56 -22.56
N ILE A 93 -24.98 -14.40 -22.61
CA ILE A 93 -24.58 -13.74 -23.87
C ILE A 93 -23.12 -13.32 -23.75
N MET A 94 -22.34 -13.59 -24.80
CA MET A 94 -20.97 -13.11 -24.91
C MET A 94 -20.75 -12.50 -26.29
N PRO A 95 -20.33 -11.22 -26.38
CA PRO A 95 -19.90 -10.63 -27.65
C PRO A 95 -18.68 -11.37 -28.19
N VAL A 96 -18.64 -11.57 -29.51
CA VAL A 96 -17.51 -12.17 -30.21
C VAL A 96 -17.09 -11.31 -31.40
N GLY A 97 -15.81 -11.38 -31.72
CA GLY A 97 -15.19 -10.52 -32.72
C GLY A 97 -14.89 -9.11 -32.20
N GLU A 98 -13.76 -8.57 -32.61
CA GLU A 98 -13.16 -7.33 -32.08
C GLU A 98 -14.13 -6.13 -32.10
N GLY A 99 -14.91 -5.96 -33.15
CA GLY A 99 -15.89 -4.87 -33.26
C GLY A 99 -17.01 -4.94 -32.24
N SER A 100 -17.60 -6.12 -32.04
CA SER A 100 -18.71 -6.33 -31.09
C SER A 100 -18.23 -6.23 -29.63
N ILE A 101 -17.07 -6.77 -29.33
CA ILE A 101 -16.45 -6.67 -28.01
C ILE A 101 -16.17 -5.21 -27.66
N LYS A 102 -15.53 -4.46 -28.56
CA LYS A 102 -15.26 -3.03 -28.36
C LYS A 102 -16.53 -2.20 -28.17
N LYS A 103 -17.56 -2.48 -28.97
CA LYS A 103 -18.84 -1.77 -28.88
C LYS A 103 -19.54 -2.04 -27.54
N ALA A 104 -19.61 -3.30 -27.10
CA ALA A 104 -20.14 -3.67 -25.81
C ALA A 104 -19.38 -3.03 -24.65
N PHE A 105 -18.04 -3.04 -24.73
CA PHE A 105 -17.16 -2.39 -23.75
C PHE A 105 -17.46 -0.89 -23.60
N GLU A 106 -17.50 -0.14 -24.71
CA GLU A 106 -17.74 1.30 -24.69
C GLU A 106 -19.13 1.66 -24.13
N MET A 107 -20.16 0.88 -24.51
CA MET A 107 -21.52 1.10 -24.00
C MET A 107 -21.60 0.85 -22.49
N LEU A 108 -21.01 -0.25 -22.01
CA LEU A 108 -21.01 -0.60 -20.60
C LEU A 108 -20.12 0.33 -19.78
N LYS A 109 -18.97 0.73 -20.31
CA LYS A 109 -18.09 1.72 -19.68
C LYS A 109 -18.82 3.02 -19.40
N LYS A 110 -19.48 3.59 -20.41
CA LYS A 110 -20.27 4.83 -20.29
C LYS A 110 -21.40 4.72 -19.23
N LYS A 111 -22.06 3.55 -19.18
CA LYS A 111 -23.10 3.30 -18.18
C LYS A 111 -22.53 3.31 -16.76
N LEU A 112 -21.49 2.51 -16.52
CA LEU A 112 -20.90 2.32 -15.18
C LEU A 112 -20.12 3.54 -14.69
N GLU A 113 -19.54 4.30 -15.62
CA GLU A 113 -18.87 5.57 -15.31
C GLU A 113 -19.84 6.64 -14.81
N LYS A 114 -21.04 6.74 -15.44
CA LYS A 114 -22.12 7.62 -14.95
C LYS A 114 -22.61 7.24 -13.55
N GLU A 115 -22.51 5.97 -13.20
CA GLU A 115 -22.85 5.48 -11.86
C GLU A 115 -21.70 5.66 -10.85
N GLY A 116 -20.54 6.16 -11.28
CA GLY A 116 -19.37 6.42 -10.43
C GLY A 116 -18.60 5.18 -10.00
N LEU A 117 -18.76 4.02 -10.68
CA LEU A 117 -18.09 2.78 -10.27
C LEU A 117 -16.57 2.84 -10.43
N PHE A 118 -16.07 3.69 -11.31
CA PHE A 118 -14.64 3.84 -11.61
C PHE A 118 -14.00 5.05 -10.93
N SER A 119 -14.74 5.75 -10.05
CA SER A 119 -14.25 6.96 -9.35
C SER A 119 -13.01 6.65 -8.52
N PRO A 120 -11.94 7.45 -8.61
CA PRO A 120 -10.71 7.26 -7.83
C PRO A 120 -10.94 7.26 -6.30
N GLU A 121 -11.96 8.01 -5.83
CA GLU A 121 -12.33 8.11 -4.40
C GLU A 121 -12.83 6.78 -3.81
N ARG A 122 -13.24 5.84 -4.65
CA ARG A 122 -13.66 4.49 -4.22
C ARG A 122 -12.49 3.55 -4.06
N LYS A 123 -11.34 3.85 -4.70
CA LYS A 123 -10.21 2.96 -4.74
C LYS A 123 -9.46 2.97 -3.42
N ARG A 124 -9.25 1.79 -2.87
CA ARG A 124 -8.56 1.59 -1.59
C ARG A 124 -7.07 1.40 -1.81
N PRO A 125 -6.24 1.91 -0.89
CA PRO A 125 -4.80 1.68 -0.95
C PRO A 125 -4.47 0.20 -0.70
N LEU A 126 -3.34 -0.24 -1.23
CA LEU A 126 -2.79 -1.55 -0.92
C LEU A 126 -2.40 -1.60 0.56
N PRO A 127 -2.76 -2.65 1.32
CA PRO A 127 -2.30 -2.82 2.69
C PRO A 127 -0.76 -2.87 2.78
N GLU A 128 -0.17 -2.13 3.72
CA GLU A 128 1.29 -2.01 3.85
C GLU A 128 1.99 -3.34 4.21
N ASN A 129 1.32 -4.19 4.99
CA ASN A 129 1.87 -5.46 5.48
C ASN A 129 0.98 -6.62 5.05
N LEU A 130 1.18 -7.09 3.83
CA LEU A 130 0.48 -8.25 3.32
C LEU A 130 1.06 -9.55 3.89
N VAL A 131 0.22 -10.32 4.56
CA VAL A 131 0.54 -11.64 5.12
C VAL A 131 -0.33 -12.73 4.48
N ASN A 132 -1.59 -12.42 4.17
CA ASN A 132 -2.58 -13.37 3.67
C ASN A 132 -3.35 -12.77 2.49
N ILE A 133 -3.30 -13.42 1.33
CA ILE A 133 -3.99 -12.99 0.12
C ILE A 133 -4.90 -14.09 -0.44
N GLY A 134 -6.01 -13.68 -1.05
CA GLY A 134 -6.85 -14.54 -1.85
C GLY A 134 -6.49 -14.42 -3.33
N VAL A 135 -6.26 -15.53 -4.01
CA VAL A 135 -5.98 -15.53 -5.45
C VAL A 135 -7.08 -16.26 -6.19
N ILE A 136 -7.70 -15.57 -7.13
CA ILE A 136 -8.74 -16.09 -8.02
C ILE A 136 -8.10 -16.33 -9.39
N SER A 137 -7.94 -17.59 -9.78
CA SER A 137 -7.29 -17.96 -11.05
C SER A 137 -7.54 -19.41 -11.41
N SER A 138 -7.20 -19.76 -12.64
CA SER A 138 -7.02 -21.16 -13.04
C SER A 138 -5.65 -21.65 -12.56
N THR A 139 -5.65 -22.60 -11.63
CA THR A 139 -4.39 -23.13 -11.04
C THR A 139 -3.53 -23.91 -12.04
N GLY A 140 -4.10 -24.36 -13.15
CA GLY A 140 -3.36 -25.02 -14.24
C GLY A 140 -2.76 -24.04 -15.26
N ALA A 141 -3.03 -22.73 -15.15
CA ALA A 141 -2.53 -21.74 -16.09
C ALA A 141 -1.09 -21.32 -15.77
N ALA A 142 -0.28 -21.09 -16.81
CA ALA A 142 1.10 -20.63 -16.68
C ALA A 142 1.21 -19.34 -15.86
N GLY A 143 0.30 -18.40 -16.06
CA GLY A 143 0.30 -17.12 -15.31
C GLY A 143 0.16 -17.29 -13.80
N TYR A 144 -0.60 -18.28 -13.32
CA TYR A 144 -0.68 -18.59 -11.90
C TYR A 144 0.65 -19.17 -11.37
N ALA A 145 1.27 -20.06 -12.13
CA ALA A 145 2.56 -20.65 -11.75
C ALA A 145 3.66 -19.56 -11.68
N ASP A 146 3.70 -18.67 -12.66
CA ASP A 146 4.66 -17.56 -12.68
C ASP A 146 4.42 -16.59 -11.53
N PHE A 147 3.17 -16.25 -11.23
CA PHE A 147 2.81 -15.45 -10.07
C PHE A 147 3.34 -16.03 -8.76
N CYS A 148 3.05 -17.32 -8.51
CA CYS A 148 3.53 -18.01 -7.29
C CYS A 148 5.05 -18.07 -7.21
N LYS A 149 5.73 -18.32 -8.34
CA LYS A 149 7.20 -18.37 -8.43
C LYS A 149 7.82 -17.02 -8.04
N ILE A 150 7.29 -15.92 -8.57
CA ILE A 150 7.80 -14.56 -8.28
C ILE A 150 7.53 -14.18 -6.82
N VAL A 151 6.31 -14.42 -6.30
CA VAL A 151 5.97 -14.15 -4.90
C VAL A 151 6.92 -14.88 -3.95
N ASN A 152 7.16 -16.17 -4.19
CA ASN A 152 8.06 -16.97 -3.36
C ASN A 152 9.52 -16.52 -3.45
N ALA A 153 9.99 -16.15 -4.64
CA ALA A 153 11.35 -15.67 -4.84
C ALA A 153 11.61 -14.33 -4.15
N ARG A 154 10.65 -13.39 -4.24
CA ARG A 154 10.82 -12.02 -3.71
C ARG A 154 10.58 -11.93 -2.20
N TRP A 155 9.59 -12.64 -1.67
CA TRP A 155 9.20 -12.46 -0.26
C TRP A 155 9.14 -13.75 0.55
N GLY A 156 8.56 -14.83 0.04
CA GLY A 156 8.52 -16.15 0.69
C GLY A 156 7.70 -16.26 1.99
N GLY A 157 7.05 -15.19 2.45
CA GLY A 157 6.28 -15.16 3.69
C GLY A 157 4.78 -14.91 3.52
N LEU A 158 4.30 -14.82 2.28
CA LEU A 158 2.91 -14.53 1.96
C LEU A 158 2.09 -15.83 1.92
N LYS A 159 1.01 -15.90 2.70
CA LYS A 159 0.05 -17.00 2.64
C LYS A 159 -0.91 -16.76 1.47
N ILE A 160 -1.00 -17.73 0.56
CA ILE A 160 -1.86 -17.66 -0.62
C ILE A 160 -3.02 -18.64 -0.43
N GLN A 161 -4.25 -18.10 -0.36
CA GLN A 161 -5.49 -18.88 -0.44
C GLN A 161 -5.99 -18.82 -1.87
N THR A 162 -6.06 -19.94 -2.57
CA THR A 162 -6.44 -19.96 -3.99
C THR A 162 -7.86 -20.47 -4.17
N ALA A 163 -8.69 -19.68 -4.84
CA ALA A 163 -9.95 -20.11 -5.40
C ALA A 163 -9.73 -20.49 -6.86
N HIS A 164 -9.79 -21.80 -7.15
CA HIS A 164 -9.71 -22.28 -8.53
C HIS A 164 -10.97 -21.89 -9.30
N THR A 165 -10.81 -21.13 -10.38
CA THR A 165 -11.89 -20.68 -11.26
C THR A 165 -11.46 -20.75 -12.71
N GLN A 166 -12.43 -20.86 -13.61
CA GLN A 166 -12.19 -20.49 -15.00
C GLN A 166 -12.01 -18.96 -15.08
N VAL A 167 -11.02 -18.54 -15.87
CA VAL A 167 -10.69 -17.12 -16.08
C VAL A 167 -10.84 -16.72 -17.56
N GLN A 168 -11.60 -17.50 -18.29
CA GLN A 168 -12.00 -17.27 -19.68
C GLN A 168 -13.30 -18.01 -19.99
N GLY A 169 -14.02 -17.57 -21.03
CA GLY A 169 -15.29 -18.16 -21.46
C GLY A 169 -16.50 -17.67 -20.68
N LEU A 170 -17.67 -18.19 -21.05
CA LEU A 170 -18.98 -17.72 -20.56
C LEU A 170 -19.20 -17.93 -19.06
N ASP A 171 -18.60 -18.96 -18.46
CA ASP A 171 -18.79 -19.30 -17.05
C ASP A 171 -17.84 -18.57 -16.10
N ALA A 172 -16.79 -17.94 -16.63
CA ALA A 172 -15.77 -17.27 -15.84
C ALA A 172 -16.36 -16.18 -14.91
N PRO A 173 -17.22 -15.25 -15.38
CA PRO A 173 -17.77 -14.19 -14.50
C PRO A 173 -18.50 -14.75 -13.30
N ALA A 174 -19.36 -15.76 -13.49
CA ALA A 174 -20.14 -16.35 -12.42
C ALA A 174 -19.26 -17.09 -11.38
N GLN A 175 -18.18 -17.73 -11.83
CA GLN A 175 -17.23 -18.40 -10.95
C GLN A 175 -16.38 -17.39 -10.15
N ILE A 176 -15.91 -16.33 -10.80
CA ILE A 176 -15.11 -15.26 -10.17
C ILE A 176 -15.97 -14.52 -9.12
N ILE A 177 -17.23 -14.20 -9.44
CA ILE A 177 -18.19 -13.59 -8.49
C ILE A 177 -18.36 -14.47 -7.25
N ARG A 178 -18.54 -15.78 -7.42
CA ARG A 178 -18.63 -16.71 -6.27
C ARG A 178 -17.38 -16.71 -5.42
N ALA A 179 -16.21 -16.69 -6.04
CA ALA A 179 -14.94 -16.63 -5.34
C ALA A 179 -14.72 -15.31 -4.59
N LEU A 180 -15.11 -14.18 -5.20
CA LEU A 180 -15.08 -12.85 -4.55
C LEU A 180 -15.97 -12.84 -3.30
N ARG A 181 -17.20 -13.34 -3.40
CA ARG A 181 -18.13 -13.44 -2.25
C ARG A 181 -17.57 -14.33 -1.15
N TYR A 182 -17.01 -15.48 -1.51
CA TYR A 182 -16.38 -16.38 -0.55
C TYR A 182 -15.29 -15.69 0.25
N PHE A 183 -14.37 -14.97 -0.43
CA PHE A 183 -13.32 -14.23 0.26
C PHE A 183 -13.86 -13.09 1.14
N ASN A 184 -14.86 -12.36 0.67
CA ASN A 184 -15.46 -11.26 1.44
C ASN A 184 -16.26 -11.71 2.68
N GLU A 185 -16.79 -12.94 2.69
CA GLU A 185 -17.68 -13.43 3.75
C GLU A 185 -16.99 -14.40 4.71
N LYS A 186 -16.06 -15.21 4.22
CA LYS A 186 -15.56 -16.39 4.95
C LYS A 186 -14.05 -16.45 5.10
N SER A 187 -13.31 -15.45 4.65
CA SER A 187 -11.85 -15.49 4.64
C SER A 187 -11.26 -14.28 5.37
N GLU A 188 -10.08 -14.45 5.93
CA GLU A 188 -9.29 -13.39 6.58
C GLU A 188 -8.19 -12.85 5.65
N VAL A 189 -8.42 -12.84 4.34
CA VAL A 189 -7.45 -12.30 3.39
C VAL A 189 -7.48 -10.77 3.41
N GLN A 190 -6.31 -10.17 3.23
CA GLN A 190 -6.12 -8.73 3.26
C GLN A 190 -6.22 -8.09 1.86
N LEU A 191 -6.05 -8.91 0.81
CA LEU A 191 -6.11 -8.51 -0.59
C LEU A 191 -6.67 -9.67 -1.40
N ILE A 192 -7.55 -9.38 -2.35
CA ILE A 192 -8.00 -10.36 -3.36
C ILE A 192 -7.30 -10.03 -4.67
N VAL A 193 -6.69 -11.02 -5.28
CA VAL A 193 -5.96 -10.89 -6.54
C VAL A 193 -6.66 -11.74 -7.60
N ILE A 194 -7.08 -11.11 -8.69
CA ILE A 194 -7.67 -11.80 -9.85
C ILE A 194 -6.64 -11.81 -10.97
N ILE A 195 -6.14 -12.97 -11.34
CA ILE A 195 -5.12 -13.11 -12.38
C ILE A 195 -5.55 -14.07 -13.47
N ARG A 196 -5.18 -13.70 -14.69
CA ARG A 196 -5.33 -14.52 -15.88
C ARG A 196 -3.97 -14.69 -16.56
N GLY A 197 -3.70 -15.88 -17.04
CA GLY A 197 -2.54 -16.14 -17.91
C GLY A 197 -2.76 -15.57 -19.34
N GLY A 198 -1.80 -15.76 -20.21
CA GLY A 198 -1.90 -15.40 -21.63
C GLY A 198 -3.08 -16.10 -22.31
N GLY A 199 -3.62 -15.49 -23.37
CA GLY A 199 -4.75 -15.97 -24.17
C GLY A 199 -5.15 -14.91 -25.19
N SER A 200 -6.18 -15.19 -26.00
CA SER A 200 -6.68 -14.27 -27.02
C SER A 200 -7.37 -13.05 -26.41
N LYS A 201 -7.55 -11.98 -27.21
CA LYS A 201 -8.33 -10.80 -26.81
C LYS A 201 -9.80 -11.13 -26.53
N ASP A 202 -10.34 -12.09 -27.27
CA ASP A 202 -11.72 -12.54 -27.10
C ASP A 202 -11.94 -13.14 -25.68
N ASP A 203 -10.93 -13.78 -25.12
CA ASP A 203 -10.98 -14.33 -23.76
C ASP A 203 -11.08 -13.23 -22.68
N LEU A 204 -10.71 -11.98 -22.98
CA LEU A 204 -10.86 -10.85 -22.06
C LEU A 204 -12.31 -10.35 -21.96
N ALA A 205 -13.17 -10.70 -22.89
CA ALA A 205 -14.56 -10.27 -22.90
C ALA A 205 -15.32 -10.65 -21.61
N CYS A 206 -14.97 -11.77 -20.98
CA CYS A 206 -15.58 -12.19 -19.72
C CYS A 206 -15.33 -11.22 -18.54
N PHE A 207 -14.25 -10.45 -18.56
CA PHE A 207 -13.95 -9.43 -17.56
C PHE A 207 -14.68 -8.10 -17.78
N ASN A 208 -15.44 -8.00 -18.85
CA ASN A 208 -16.35 -6.89 -19.14
C ASN A 208 -17.81 -7.23 -18.77
N ASP A 209 -18.06 -8.29 -17.99
CA ASP A 209 -19.39 -8.61 -17.46
C ASP A 209 -19.83 -7.61 -16.38
N GLU A 210 -21.00 -7.00 -16.54
CA GLU A 210 -21.51 -5.98 -15.62
C GLU A 210 -21.63 -6.50 -14.18
N GLY A 211 -22.04 -7.77 -14.00
CA GLY A 211 -22.18 -8.38 -12.67
C GLY A 211 -20.82 -8.52 -11.98
N LEU A 212 -19.81 -8.93 -12.71
CA LEU A 212 -18.44 -9.05 -12.20
C LEU A 212 -17.87 -7.67 -11.82
N VAL A 213 -18.01 -6.68 -12.67
CA VAL A 213 -17.54 -5.31 -12.43
C VAL A 213 -18.18 -4.73 -11.18
N ARG A 214 -19.50 -4.91 -11.00
CA ARG A 214 -20.22 -4.48 -9.80
C ARG A 214 -19.76 -5.21 -8.53
N GLU A 215 -19.51 -6.51 -8.62
CA GLU A 215 -19.03 -7.31 -7.49
C GLU A 215 -17.61 -6.87 -7.06
N ILE A 216 -16.71 -6.59 -8.02
CA ILE A 216 -15.38 -6.04 -7.74
C ILE A 216 -15.51 -4.68 -7.03
N ALA A 217 -16.30 -3.77 -7.59
CA ALA A 217 -16.50 -2.45 -7.02
C ALA A 217 -17.13 -2.48 -5.62
N SER A 218 -17.98 -3.45 -5.31
CA SER A 218 -18.66 -3.60 -4.01
C SER A 218 -17.88 -4.45 -3.00
N SER A 219 -16.72 -5.00 -3.37
CA SER A 219 -15.90 -5.83 -2.47
C SER A 219 -15.53 -5.06 -1.21
N LYS A 220 -15.54 -5.71 -0.05
CA LYS A 220 -15.09 -5.14 1.23
C LYS A 220 -13.56 -5.16 1.35
N ILE A 221 -12.95 -6.18 0.76
CA ILE A 221 -11.49 -6.39 0.72
C ILE A 221 -10.97 -5.73 -0.54
N PRO A 222 -9.82 -5.04 -0.52
CA PRO A 222 -9.21 -4.49 -1.72
C PRO A 222 -9.02 -5.55 -2.79
N VAL A 223 -9.30 -5.20 -4.04
CA VAL A 223 -9.17 -6.10 -5.19
C VAL A 223 -8.09 -5.58 -6.12
N MET A 224 -7.19 -6.47 -6.52
CA MET A 224 -6.17 -6.20 -7.53
C MET A 224 -6.34 -7.16 -8.70
N THR A 225 -6.22 -6.65 -9.91
CA THR A 225 -6.31 -7.43 -11.14
C THR A 225 -4.98 -7.53 -11.86
N GLY A 226 -4.76 -8.64 -12.53
CA GLY A 226 -3.62 -8.86 -13.44
C GLY A 226 -4.09 -9.70 -14.61
N ILE A 227 -4.96 -9.11 -15.45
CA ILE A 227 -5.78 -9.83 -16.42
C ILE A 227 -5.24 -9.66 -17.84
N GLY A 228 -4.83 -8.44 -18.21
CA GLY A 228 -4.49 -8.07 -19.57
C GLY A 228 -3.03 -7.64 -19.72
N HIS A 229 -2.69 -7.19 -20.94
CA HIS A 229 -1.48 -6.45 -21.25
C HIS A 229 -1.76 -4.94 -21.18
N GLU A 230 -0.73 -4.10 -21.13
CA GLU A 230 -0.81 -2.63 -21.00
C GLU A 230 -1.73 -1.93 -22.02
N VAL A 231 -2.06 -2.60 -23.13
CA VAL A 231 -2.85 -2.04 -24.24
C VAL A 231 -4.33 -2.41 -24.19
N ASP A 232 -4.73 -3.42 -23.42
CA ASP A 232 -6.08 -4.00 -23.42
C ASP A 232 -6.70 -3.96 -21.99
N GLU A 233 -7.03 -2.77 -21.50
CA GLU A 233 -7.67 -2.56 -20.20
C GLU A 233 -9.12 -3.09 -20.18
N SER A 234 -9.49 -3.94 -19.21
CA SER A 234 -10.83 -4.45 -19.02
C SER A 234 -11.66 -3.57 -18.06
N LEU A 235 -13.00 -3.71 -18.09
CA LEU A 235 -13.86 -3.03 -17.11
C LEU A 235 -13.61 -3.54 -15.66
N ALA A 236 -13.17 -4.78 -15.52
CA ALA A 236 -12.74 -5.31 -14.22
C ALA A 236 -11.50 -4.57 -13.70
N ASP A 237 -10.54 -4.22 -14.57
CA ASP A 237 -9.35 -3.44 -14.19
C ASP A 237 -9.73 -2.01 -13.77
N LEU A 238 -10.67 -1.40 -14.49
CA LEU A 238 -11.20 -0.07 -14.12
C LEU A 238 -11.89 -0.07 -12.77
N ALA A 239 -12.62 -1.14 -12.43
CA ALA A 239 -13.35 -1.26 -11.17
C ALA A 239 -12.48 -1.70 -9.98
N ALA A 240 -11.35 -2.36 -10.23
CA ALA A 240 -10.42 -2.80 -9.21
C ALA A 240 -9.75 -1.62 -8.50
N ASP A 241 -9.33 -1.81 -7.27
CA ASP A 241 -8.58 -0.79 -6.52
C ASP A 241 -7.21 -0.53 -7.15
N LEU A 242 -6.57 -1.60 -7.62
CA LEU A 242 -5.29 -1.58 -8.31
C LEU A 242 -5.31 -2.57 -9.48
N HIS A 243 -4.51 -2.32 -10.49
CA HIS A 243 -4.30 -3.28 -11.56
C HIS A 243 -2.81 -3.38 -11.92
N GLY A 244 -2.40 -4.55 -12.35
CA GLY A 244 -1.10 -4.80 -12.95
C GLY A 244 -1.27 -5.29 -14.38
N SER A 245 -0.29 -5.03 -15.22
CA SER A 245 -0.33 -5.42 -16.64
C SER A 245 -0.27 -6.94 -16.87
N THR A 246 0.26 -7.70 -15.91
CA THR A 246 0.42 -9.16 -15.99
C THR A 246 0.38 -9.79 -14.60
N PRO A 247 0.15 -11.11 -14.48
CA PRO A 247 0.29 -11.82 -13.20
C PRO A 247 1.66 -11.61 -12.54
N SER A 248 2.73 -11.57 -13.35
CA SER A 248 4.09 -11.32 -12.87
C SER A 248 4.25 -9.92 -12.30
N ASN A 249 3.72 -8.90 -12.98
CA ASN A 249 3.74 -7.53 -12.49
C ASN A 249 2.93 -7.36 -11.20
N VAL A 250 1.76 -8.01 -11.10
CA VAL A 250 0.98 -8.05 -9.85
C VAL A 250 1.80 -8.65 -8.71
N ALA A 251 2.50 -9.76 -8.94
CA ALA A 251 3.36 -10.40 -7.94
C ALA A 251 4.47 -9.44 -7.44
N GLU A 252 5.06 -8.66 -8.34
CA GLU A 252 6.06 -7.65 -8.00
C GLU A 252 5.49 -6.49 -7.17
N LEU A 253 4.31 -6.00 -7.54
CA LEU A 253 3.64 -4.88 -6.85
C LEU A 253 3.23 -5.23 -5.41
N ILE A 254 2.80 -6.48 -5.16
CA ILE A 254 2.35 -6.92 -3.82
C ILE A 254 3.47 -7.44 -2.93
N THR A 255 4.67 -7.68 -3.47
CA THR A 255 5.79 -8.22 -2.71
C THR A 255 6.94 -7.22 -2.62
N PRO A 256 7.41 -6.89 -1.41
CA PRO A 256 8.63 -6.11 -1.27
C PRO A 256 9.84 -6.91 -1.79
N ASP A 257 10.84 -6.20 -2.26
CA ASP A 257 12.14 -6.80 -2.57
C ASP A 257 12.88 -7.09 -1.25
N LYS A 258 12.97 -8.36 -0.89
CA LYS A 258 13.60 -8.82 0.34
C LYS A 258 15.08 -8.43 0.40
N GLU A 259 15.80 -8.53 -0.70
CA GLU A 259 17.24 -8.21 -0.74
C GLU A 259 17.47 -6.72 -0.55
N ALA A 260 16.68 -5.89 -1.26
CA ALA A 260 16.74 -4.44 -1.09
C ALA A 260 16.36 -4.01 0.34
N LEU A 261 15.35 -4.66 0.94
CA LEU A 261 14.95 -4.38 2.33
C LEU A 261 16.06 -4.73 3.32
N VAL A 262 16.67 -5.91 3.20
CA VAL A 262 17.78 -6.35 4.04
C VAL A 262 18.99 -5.42 3.89
N ALA A 263 19.34 -5.03 2.67
CA ALA A 263 20.42 -4.08 2.41
C ALA A 263 20.16 -2.72 3.07
N ARG A 264 18.92 -2.20 2.98
CA ARG A 264 18.52 -0.94 3.63
C ARG A 264 18.61 -1.02 5.15
N ILE A 265 18.17 -2.13 5.75
CA ILE A 265 18.28 -2.36 7.20
C ILE A 265 19.74 -2.41 7.63
N ALA A 266 20.58 -3.14 6.89
CA ALA A 266 22.02 -3.22 7.17
C ALA A 266 22.71 -1.84 7.10
N GLN A 267 22.35 -1.03 6.11
CA GLN A 267 22.85 0.34 5.98
C GLN A 267 22.40 1.24 7.15
N ASN A 268 21.14 1.14 7.57
CA ASN A 268 20.62 1.89 8.71
C ASN A 268 21.33 1.52 10.02
N ILE A 269 21.58 0.23 10.25
CA ILE A 269 22.34 -0.26 11.42
C ILE A 269 23.77 0.29 11.40
N LYS A 270 24.44 0.25 10.24
CA LYS A 270 25.80 0.81 10.09
C LYS A 270 25.80 2.32 10.38
N GLY A 271 24.84 3.06 9.85
CA GLY A 271 24.68 4.49 10.12
C GLY A 271 24.44 4.82 11.60
N ALA A 272 23.56 4.05 12.27
CA ALA A 272 23.31 4.19 13.69
C ALA A 272 24.56 3.92 14.54
N ARG A 273 25.31 2.85 14.24
CA ARG A 273 26.58 2.54 14.90
C ARG A 273 27.61 3.67 14.75
N SER A 274 27.75 4.24 13.55
CA SER A 274 28.65 5.36 13.30
C SER A 274 28.27 6.60 14.11
N LYS A 275 26.97 6.94 14.17
CA LYS A 275 26.47 8.08 14.97
C LYS A 275 26.73 7.89 16.48
N ILE A 276 26.50 6.69 17.00
CA ILE A 276 26.80 6.36 18.41
C ILE A 276 28.30 6.48 18.69
N ALA A 277 29.15 5.91 17.83
CA ALA A 277 30.60 6.02 17.99
C ALA A 277 31.08 7.48 18.00
N GLN A 278 30.57 8.29 17.09
CA GLN A 278 30.90 9.73 17.02
C GLN A 278 30.41 10.47 18.28
N ALA A 279 29.21 10.19 18.77
CA ALA A 279 28.69 10.80 20.00
C ALA A 279 29.55 10.45 21.23
N ILE A 280 30.02 9.21 21.32
CA ILE A 280 30.94 8.77 22.40
C ILE A 280 32.27 9.52 22.32
N ILE A 281 32.87 9.64 21.12
CA ILE A 281 34.13 10.37 20.92
C ILE A 281 33.95 11.84 21.34
N THR A 282 32.91 12.50 20.86
CA THR A 282 32.63 13.90 21.20
C THR A 282 32.41 14.10 22.70
N ALA A 283 31.71 13.19 23.38
CA ALA A 283 31.51 13.23 24.83
C ALA A 283 32.84 13.04 25.57
N TYR A 284 33.67 12.11 25.14
CA TYR A 284 35.02 11.89 25.70
C TYR A 284 35.93 13.11 25.56
N GLU A 285 35.96 13.74 24.40
CA GLU A 285 36.73 14.97 24.18
C GLU A 285 36.22 16.12 25.04
N SER A 286 34.89 16.26 25.19
CA SER A 286 34.28 17.26 26.08
C SER A 286 34.70 17.05 27.55
N LEU A 287 34.66 15.82 28.04
CA LEU A 287 35.12 15.48 29.39
C LEU A 287 36.63 15.74 29.58
N LYS A 288 37.43 15.41 28.61
CA LYS A 288 38.88 15.73 28.62
C LYS A 288 39.10 17.23 28.74
N ASN A 289 38.44 18.03 27.94
CA ASN A 289 38.57 19.50 27.98
C ASN A 289 38.12 20.08 29.32
N VAL A 290 37.00 19.58 29.89
CA VAL A 290 36.51 19.99 31.23
C VAL A 290 37.60 19.67 32.28
N ARG A 291 38.19 18.47 32.25
CA ARG A 291 39.25 18.06 33.16
C ARG A 291 40.48 18.97 33.08
N GLU A 292 40.95 19.27 31.88
CA GLU A 292 42.10 20.15 31.64
C GLU A 292 41.84 21.58 32.11
N ASN A 293 40.66 22.11 31.84
CA ASN A 293 40.22 23.44 32.30
C ASN A 293 40.15 23.48 33.85
N MET A 294 39.61 22.45 34.48
CA MET A 294 39.56 22.38 35.97
C MET A 294 40.97 22.36 36.54
N ALA A 295 41.88 21.51 35.97
CA ALA A 295 43.23 21.45 36.43
C ALA A 295 43.96 22.81 36.29
N SER A 296 43.80 23.50 35.20
CA SER A 296 44.36 24.84 34.95
C SER A 296 43.83 25.85 35.98
N ARG A 297 42.52 25.86 36.24
CA ARG A 297 41.92 26.77 37.24
C ARG A 297 42.44 26.49 38.65
N ILE A 298 42.56 25.22 39.05
CA ILE A 298 43.11 24.84 40.36
C ILE A 298 44.54 25.33 40.50
N ASN A 299 45.38 25.12 39.46
CA ASN A 299 46.76 25.61 39.49
C ASN A 299 46.83 27.14 39.61
N THR A 300 45.97 27.86 38.89
CA THR A 300 45.91 29.33 38.98
C THR A 300 45.55 29.80 40.41
N GLU A 301 44.61 29.13 41.08
CA GLU A 301 44.23 29.46 42.43
C GLU A 301 45.32 29.10 43.44
N ILE A 302 46.03 28.00 43.24
CA ILE A 302 47.20 27.62 44.05
C ILE A 302 48.30 28.69 43.95
N GLU A 303 48.61 29.17 42.76
CA GLU A 303 49.61 30.24 42.57
C GLU A 303 49.16 31.57 43.21
N LYS A 304 47.91 31.93 43.14
CA LYS A 304 47.37 33.10 43.89
C LYS A 304 47.56 32.94 45.40
N ILE A 305 47.22 31.77 45.94
CA ILE A 305 47.42 31.52 47.39
C ILE A 305 48.89 31.62 47.76
N ARG A 306 49.80 31.00 46.99
CA ARG A 306 51.25 31.12 47.21
C ARG A 306 51.75 32.56 47.17
N SER A 307 51.23 33.35 46.23
CA SER A 307 51.57 34.77 46.14
C SER A 307 51.13 35.58 47.33
N ASN A 308 49.89 35.29 47.77
CA ASN A 308 49.35 35.96 48.97
C ASN A 308 50.09 35.57 50.24
N LEU A 309 50.47 34.27 50.40
CA LEU A 309 51.29 33.84 51.50
C LEU A 309 52.67 34.57 51.54
N LYS A 310 53.34 34.68 50.38
CA LYS A 310 54.60 35.45 50.28
C LYS A 310 54.41 36.92 50.67
N LEU A 311 53.27 37.50 50.34
CA LEU A 311 52.94 38.88 50.72
C LEU A 311 52.75 39.01 52.23
N ILE A 312 52.00 38.08 52.83
CA ILE A 312 51.79 38.03 54.31
C ILE A 312 53.15 37.86 55.03
N GLU A 313 53.99 36.95 54.58
CA GLU A 313 55.34 36.78 55.12
C GLU A 313 56.15 38.09 55.06
N ARG A 314 56.10 38.82 53.92
CA ARG A 314 56.82 40.10 53.79
C ARG A 314 56.28 41.21 54.69
N LEU A 315 54.98 41.16 54.99
CA LEU A 315 54.31 42.14 55.87
C LEU A 315 54.40 41.78 57.36
N ASN A 316 54.99 40.63 57.67
CA ASN A 316 55.15 40.19 59.05
C ASN A 316 56.12 41.17 59.78
N PRO A 317 55.66 41.92 60.76
CA PRO A 317 56.48 42.87 61.50
C PRO A 317 57.75 42.26 62.13
N GLU A 318 57.64 41.04 62.60
CA GLU A 318 58.80 40.35 63.18
C GLU A 318 59.95 40.09 62.21
N LEU A 319 59.62 39.77 60.91
CA LEU A 319 60.63 39.62 59.89
C LEU A 319 61.31 40.94 59.53
N VAL A 320 60.58 42.02 59.55
CA VAL A 320 61.10 43.39 59.34
C VAL A 320 62.05 43.74 60.49
N LEU A 321 61.65 43.44 61.72
CA LEU A 321 62.53 43.65 62.95
C LEU A 321 63.77 42.79 62.87
N LYS A 322 63.68 41.52 62.46
CA LYS A 322 64.85 40.62 62.28
C LYS A 322 65.87 41.14 61.27
N GLN A 323 65.48 41.96 60.29
CA GLN A 323 66.36 42.59 59.32
C GLN A 323 67.10 43.83 59.83
N GLY A 324 66.89 44.13 61.06
CA GLY A 324 67.59 45.29 61.71
C GLY A 324 66.76 46.58 61.61
N TYR A 325 65.53 46.53 61.15
CA TYR A 325 64.62 47.68 61.12
C TYR A 325 63.94 47.82 62.53
N SER A 326 63.51 49.00 62.83
CA SER A 326 62.67 49.26 64.01
C SER A 326 61.35 49.85 63.65
N ILE A 327 60.29 49.50 64.41
CA ILE A 327 58.94 50.07 64.22
C ILE A 327 58.86 51.23 65.23
N VAL A 328 58.52 52.40 64.75
CA VAL A 328 58.30 53.59 65.51
C VAL A 328 56.81 53.83 65.65
N SER A 329 56.26 53.80 66.85
CA SER A 329 54.87 54.11 67.12
C SER A 329 54.77 55.38 67.93
N GLY A 330 53.84 56.22 67.58
CA GLY A 330 53.62 57.52 68.23
C GLY A 330 53.57 58.68 67.20
N LYS A 331 53.42 59.89 67.71
CA LYS A 331 53.29 61.10 66.89
C LYS A 331 54.69 61.62 66.53
N LEU A 332 55.05 61.75 65.29
CA LEU A 332 56.30 62.28 64.83
C LEU A 332 56.25 63.83 64.83
N ALA A 333 56.51 64.43 65.96
CA ALA A 333 56.61 65.91 66.13
C ALA A 333 57.74 66.27 67.06
N PRO A 334 58.42 67.38 66.89
CA PRO A 334 59.46 67.82 67.84
C PRO A 334 58.91 67.90 69.24
N GLY A 335 59.59 67.29 70.21
CA GLY A 335 59.21 67.24 71.64
C GLY A 335 58.24 66.09 71.97
N SER A 336 57.79 65.28 71.05
CA SER A 336 56.95 64.10 71.31
C SER A 336 57.78 62.89 71.66
N ILE A 337 57.24 62.07 72.52
CA ILE A 337 57.81 60.76 72.90
C ILE A 337 57.25 59.70 71.99
N VAL A 338 58.11 58.93 71.34
CA VAL A 338 57.79 57.78 70.52
C VAL A 338 58.35 56.51 71.10
N GLU A 339 57.68 55.42 70.83
CA GLU A 339 58.10 54.08 71.23
C GLU A 339 58.79 53.48 69.98
N ILE A 340 59.98 52.97 70.13
CA ILE A 340 60.81 52.31 69.11
C ILE A 340 60.87 50.85 69.49
N THR A 341 60.22 50.02 68.72
CA THR A 341 60.25 48.55 68.92
C THR A 341 61.33 47.97 67.99
N THR A 342 62.28 47.31 68.54
CA THR A 342 63.31 46.48 67.86
C THR A 342 63.00 45.01 68.10
N ILE A 343 63.77 44.09 67.60
CA ILE A 343 63.57 42.64 67.76
C ILE A 343 63.73 42.24 69.24
N GLU A 344 64.64 42.89 69.96
CA GLU A 344 65.00 42.50 71.34
C GLU A 344 64.48 43.45 72.39
N ASN A 345 64.24 44.70 72.03
CA ASN A 345 63.96 45.73 73.05
C ASN A 345 62.88 46.75 72.54
N ILE A 346 62.20 47.31 73.53
CA ILE A 346 61.33 48.47 73.32
C ILE A 346 62.00 49.62 74.02
N ALA A 347 62.32 50.68 73.27
CA ALA A 347 62.94 51.89 73.80
C ALA A 347 62.00 53.09 73.58
N THR A 348 62.05 53.99 74.56
CA THR A 348 61.30 55.29 74.51
C THR A 348 62.30 56.38 74.11
N ALA A 349 62.01 57.15 73.11
CA ALA A 349 62.87 58.24 72.65
C ALA A 349 62.07 59.52 72.43
N GLU A 350 62.70 60.66 72.76
CA GLU A 350 62.11 61.97 72.44
C GLU A 350 62.56 62.45 71.08
N ILE A 351 61.67 62.88 70.27
CA ILE A 351 61.95 63.42 68.92
C ILE A 351 62.48 64.85 69.04
N LYS A 352 63.75 65.04 68.75
CA LYS A 352 64.41 66.40 68.77
C LYS A 352 64.04 67.20 67.53
N ALA A 353 63.94 66.59 66.39
CA ALA A 353 63.60 67.27 65.14
C ALA A 353 63.00 66.31 64.10
N VAL A 354 62.07 66.73 63.30
CA VAL A 354 61.48 66.00 62.21
C VAL A 354 61.86 66.68 60.86
N LYS A 355 62.42 65.95 59.93
CA LYS A 355 62.68 66.42 58.59
C LYS A 355 61.73 65.66 57.59
N GLU A 356 61.02 66.35 56.76
CA GLU A 356 60.28 65.70 55.66
C GLU A 356 61.22 65.07 54.67
N ARG A 357 60.91 63.83 54.29
CA ARG A 357 61.65 63.11 53.22
C ARG A 357 61.05 63.59 51.89
N LYS A 358 61.88 64.25 51.08
CA LYS A 358 61.52 64.57 49.70
C LYS A 358 61.46 63.27 48.83
#